data_f62357714ef0c011487bc8d7f36e1fc3
#
_entry.id   f62357714ef0c011487bc8d7f36e1fc3
#
_cell.length_a   1.000
_cell.length_b   1.000
_cell.length_c   1.000
_cell.angle_alpha   90.00
_cell.angle_beta   90.00
_cell.angle_gamma   90.00
#
_symmetry.space_group_name_H-M   'P 1'
#
loop_
_entity.id
_entity.type
_entity.pdbx_description
1 polymer ?
#
loop_
_entity_poly.entity_id
_entity_poly.type
_entity_poly.pdbx_seq_one_letter_code
_entity_poly.pdbx_strand_id
1 'polypeptide(L)'
;FIEYKNQPRPKPQRYFVGWDVGQSQDYSAVSVLKKMDTGAYVVNHLERLPLGMDYPSQINHVYGLVNRKPLAEGDTTVCLDQTGVGRAVYDMARKKGLNPVGLTLHGGDAVSWDEDRMAVRAPKKDVIGCFVVLAQCGSVKIAKGLPYGDILLKELRAYQIRFNPATANVSFGNGREAEHDDLVLSVAIPLWVSENRYPRPNPVCRLVSHRPW
;
A
#
# COMPACT_ATOMS: atom_id res chain seq x y z
N PHE A 1 -23.13 43.42 6.15
CA PHE A 1 -22.67 42.39 5.24
C PHE A 1 -21.27 41.96 5.71
N ILE A 2 -21.16 40.80 6.41
CA ILE A 2 -19.89 40.20 6.81
C ILE A 2 -19.39 39.45 5.57
N GLU A 3 -18.29 39.95 4.97
CA GLU A 3 -17.64 39.28 3.84
C GLU A 3 -16.98 37.96 4.32
N TYR A 4 -17.60 36.83 4.01
CA TYR A 4 -17.01 35.49 4.13
C TYR A 4 -15.97 35.24 2.98
N LYS A 5 -15.13 36.21 2.69
CA LYS A 5 -14.05 36.11 1.71
C LYS A 5 -12.76 35.74 2.44
N ASN A 6 -12.26 34.54 2.18
CA ASN A 6 -10.94 33.99 2.55
C ASN A 6 -10.85 32.98 3.72
N GLN A 7 -11.81 32.11 3.89
CA GLN A 7 -11.43 30.88 4.56
C GLN A 7 -10.69 29.97 3.55
N PRO A 8 -9.46 29.52 3.85
CA PRO A 8 -8.76 28.59 2.98
C PRO A 8 -9.63 27.34 2.82
N ARG A 9 -9.84 26.90 1.58
CA ARG A 9 -10.59 25.66 1.34
C ARG A 9 -9.91 24.53 2.14
N PRO A 10 -10.67 23.73 2.88
CA PRO A 10 -10.09 22.61 3.59
C PRO A 10 -9.31 21.75 2.59
N LYS A 11 -8.09 21.34 2.95
CA LYS A 11 -7.28 20.45 2.12
C LYS A 11 -8.06 19.17 1.87
N PRO A 12 -8.11 18.66 0.62
CA PRO A 12 -8.78 17.42 0.35
C PRO A 12 -8.16 16.29 1.19
N GLN A 13 -9.02 15.43 1.75
CA GLN A 13 -8.58 14.29 2.51
C GLN A 13 -7.76 13.35 1.62
N ARG A 14 -6.59 12.92 2.08
CA ARG A 14 -5.71 12.05 1.30
C ARG A 14 -5.99 10.57 1.56
N TYR A 15 -6.15 9.83 0.47
CA TYR A 15 -6.36 8.39 0.47
C TYR A 15 -5.31 7.68 -0.37
N PHE A 16 -4.99 6.45 0.02
CA PHE A 16 -4.14 5.55 -0.74
C PHE A 16 -4.86 4.22 -0.90
N VAL A 17 -4.99 3.77 -2.13
CA VAL A 17 -5.59 2.48 -2.46
C VAL A 17 -4.46 1.54 -2.82
N GLY A 18 -4.29 0.47 -2.06
CA GLY A 18 -3.32 -0.58 -2.36
C GLY A 18 -3.99 -1.74 -3.07
N TRP A 19 -3.36 -2.22 -4.13
CA TRP A 19 -3.86 -3.32 -4.91
C TRP A 19 -2.74 -4.32 -5.20
N ASP A 20 -2.80 -5.46 -4.52
CA ASP A 20 -1.99 -6.63 -4.79
C ASP A 20 -2.72 -7.52 -5.79
N VAL A 21 -2.06 -7.84 -6.90
CA VAL A 21 -2.67 -8.57 -8.01
C VAL A 21 -2.28 -10.03 -7.94
N GLY A 22 -3.21 -10.88 -7.50
CA GLY A 22 -3.08 -12.32 -7.52
C GLY A 22 -3.40 -12.94 -8.88
N GLN A 23 -2.97 -14.18 -9.05
CA GLN A 23 -3.34 -15.06 -10.17
C GLN A 23 -4.45 -16.03 -9.78
N SER A 24 -4.73 -16.97 -10.67
CA SER A 24 -5.82 -17.96 -10.52
C SER A 24 -5.79 -18.78 -9.23
N GLN A 25 -4.64 -18.93 -8.59
CA GLN A 25 -4.46 -19.65 -7.31
C GLN A 25 -4.22 -18.73 -6.13
N ASP A 26 -3.88 -17.45 -6.37
CA ASP A 26 -3.63 -16.45 -5.35
C ASP A 26 -4.72 -15.38 -5.38
N TYR A 27 -5.16 -14.95 -4.20
CA TYR A 27 -6.14 -13.88 -4.10
C TYR A 27 -5.53 -12.55 -4.55
N SER A 28 -6.33 -11.75 -5.24
CA SER A 28 -6.05 -10.33 -5.32
C SER A 28 -6.62 -9.65 -4.08
N ALA A 29 -5.87 -8.74 -3.49
CA ALA A 29 -6.31 -7.97 -2.33
C ALA A 29 -6.33 -6.48 -2.61
N VAL A 30 -7.35 -5.80 -2.07
CA VAL A 30 -7.50 -4.34 -2.18
C VAL A 30 -7.65 -3.74 -0.79
N SER A 31 -6.89 -2.69 -0.51
CA SER A 31 -7.02 -1.91 0.72
C SER A 31 -7.24 -0.43 0.43
N VAL A 32 -7.89 0.27 1.37
CA VAL A 32 -7.97 1.74 1.36
C VAL A 32 -7.44 2.28 2.68
N LEU A 33 -6.44 3.14 2.59
CA LEU A 33 -5.82 3.83 3.70
C LEU A 33 -6.19 5.32 3.65
N LYS A 34 -6.66 5.85 4.77
CA LYS A 34 -6.84 7.27 4.98
C LYS A 34 -5.61 7.81 5.69
N LYS A 35 -4.93 8.81 5.12
CA LYS A 35 -3.85 9.53 5.80
C LYS A 35 -4.46 10.66 6.63
N MET A 36 -4.21 10.65 7.93
CA MET A 36 -4.68 11.67 8.87
C MET A 36 -3.76 12.89 8.86
N ASP A 37 -4.24 14.05 9.28
CA ASP A 37 -3.43 15.27 9.40
C ASP A 37 -2.25 15.11 10.38
N THR A 38 -2.38 14.21 11.35
CA THR A 38 -1.30 13.81 12.26
C THR A 38 -0.19 13.02 11.56
N GLY A 39 -0.39 12.62 10.31
CA GLY A 39 0.50 11.72 9.57
C GLY A 39 0.24 10.23 9.83
N ALA A 40 -0.65 9.88 10.75
CA ALA A 40 -1.06 8.48 10.96
C ALA A 40 -1.96 8.00 9.81
N TYR A 41 -2.08 6.68 9.69
CA TYR A 41 -2.91 6.01 8.69
C TYR A 41 -4.03 5.22 9.37
N VAL A 42 -5.19 5.17 8.73
CA VAL A 42 -6.28 4.29 9.11
C VAL A 42 -6.63 3.41 7.92
N VAL A 43 -6.53 2.10 8.09
CA VAL A 43 -7.03 1.12 7.12
C VAL A 43 -8.54 1.06 7.27
N ASN A 44 -9.27 1.64 6.30
CA ASN A 44 -10.72 1.77 6.34
C ASN A 44 -11.46 0.74 5.49
N HIS A 45 -10.75 0.14 4.54
CA HIS A 45 -11.29 -0.90 3.67
C HIS A 45 -10.22 -1.94 3.42
N LEU A 46 -10.62 -3.21 3.41
CA LEU A 46 -9.77 -4.35 3.14
C LEU A 46 -10.64 -5.46 2.59
N GLU A 47 -10.28 -5.98 1.43
CA GLU A 47 -11.00 -7.05 0.77
C GLU A 47 -10.06 -7.99 0.01
N ARG A 48 -10.45 -9.22 -0.12
CA ARG A 48 -9.97 -10.19 -1.11
C ARG A 48 -10.97 -10.27 -2.23
N LEU A 49 -10.52 -10.09 -3.47
CA LEU A 49 -11.38 -10.30 -4.62
C LEU A 49 -11.63 -11.80 -4.81
N PRO A 50 -12.77 -12.17 -5.40
CA PRO A 50 -13.07 -13.58 -5.68
C PRO A 50 -11.94 -14.26 -6.43
N LEU A 51 -11.57 -15.47 -6.00
CA LEU A 51 -10.55 -16.26 -6.66
C LEU A 51 -10.98 -16.53 -8.11
N GLY A 52 -10.04 -16.40 -9.06
CA GLY A 52 -10.32 -16.57 -10.49
C GLY A 52 -11.01 -15.36 -11.16
N MET A 53 -11.19 -14.24 -10.46
CA MET A 53 -11.67 -13.01 -11.10
C MET A 53 -10.70 -12.54 -12.17
N ASP A 54 -11.19 -12.32 -13.40
CA ASP A 54 -10.35 -11.85 -14.50
C ASP A 54 -9.84 -10.42 -14.29
N TYR A 55 -8.71 -10.08 -14.90
CA TYR A 55 -8.08 -8.76 -14.72
C TYR A 55 -8.95 -7.59 -15.18
N PRO A 56 -9.69 -7.64 -16.31
CA PRO A 56 -10.64 -6.59 -16.66
C PRO A 56 -11.69 -6.34 -15.59
N SER A 57 -12.22 -7.40 -14.98
CA SER A 57 -13.20 -7.31 -13.87
C SER A 57 -12.58 -6.70 -12.61
N GLN A 58 -11.36 -7.10 -12.25
CA GLN A 58 -10.61 -6.48 -11.15
C GLN A 58 -10.38 -4.99 -11.39
N ILE A 59 -9.96 -4.59 -12.61
CA ILE A 59 -9.75 -3.19 -12.98
C ILE A 59 -11.06 -2.40 -12.88
N ASN A 60 -12.17 -2.96 -13.36
CA ASN A 60 -13.47 -2.31 -13.26
C ASN A 60 -13.91 -2.16 -11.80
N HIS A 61 -13.63 -3.14 -10.95
CA HIS A 61 -13.91 -3.09 -9.52
C HIS A 61 -13.15 -1.96 -8.84
N VAL A 62 -11.82 -1.90 -9.01
CA VAL A 62 -10.98 -0.84 -8.42
C VAL A 62 -11.33 0.53 -9.00
N TYR A 63 -11.60 0.62 -10.31
CA TYR A 63 -12.08 1.85 -10.94
C TYR A 63 -13.41 2.32 -10.31
N GLY A 64 -14.36 1.40 -10.11
CA GLY A 64 -15.61 1.70 -9.43
C GLY A 64 -15.41 2.15 -7.98
N LEU A 65 -14.48 1.53 -7.26
CA LEU A 65 -14.15 1.88 -5.87
C LEU A 65 -13.62 3.31 -5.77
N VAL A 66 -12.62 3.69 -6.58
CA VAL A 66 -12.00 5.04 -6.49
C VAL A 66 -12.92 6.16 -6.97
N ASN A 67 -13.92 5.85 -7.81
CA ASN A 67 -14.91 6.81 -8.28
C ASN A 67 -16.13 6.96 -7.37
N ARG A 68 -16.13 6.34 -6.18
CA ARG A 68 -17.16 6.52 -5.15
C ARG A 68 -16.65 7.42 -4.02
N LYS A 69 -17.59 8.15 -3.38
CA LYS A 69 -17.28 8.87 -2.14
C LYS A 69 -16.83 7.90 -1.04
N PRO A 70 -15.87 8.29 -0.22
CA PRO A 70 -15.20 9.59 -0.16
C PRO A 70 -13.97 9.71 -1.09
N LEU A 71 -13.57 8.63 -1.78
CA LEU A 71 -12.33 8.56 -2.57
C LEU A 71 -12.37 9.53 -3.77
N ALA A 72 -13.51 9.62 -4.45
CA ALA A 72 -13.70 10.51 -5.59
C ALA A 72 -13.62 12.00 -5.24
N GLU A 73 -13.84 12.37 -3.98
CA GLU A 73 -13.78 13.76 -3.51
C GLU A 73 -12.44 14.08 -2.82
N GLY A 74 -11.61 13.07 -2.60
CA GLY A 74 -10.30 13.18 -1.96
C GLY A 74 -9.14 13.25 -2.95
N ASP A 75 -7.94 13.43 -2.40
CA ASP A 75 -6.68 13.22 -3.10
C ASP A 75 -6.34 11.72 -3.01
N THR A 76 -6.75 10.93 -4.00
CA THR A 76 -6.64 9.48 -3.99
C THR A 76 -5.53 9.00 -4.93
N THR A 77 -4.56 8.26 -4.36
CA THR A 77 -3.48 7.60 -5.09
C THR A 77 -3.71 6.09 -5.11
N VAL A 78 -3.78 5.48 -6.29
CA VAL A 78 -3.80 4.02 -6.43
C VAL A 78 -2.37 3.51 -6.52
N CYS A 79 -2.04 2.49 -5.74
CA CYS A 79 -0.72 1.83 -5.70
C CYS A 79 -0.93 0.36 -6.05
N LEU A 80 -0.28 -0.12 -7.10
CA LEU A 80 -0.49 -1.46 -7.66
C LEU A 80 0.81 -2.26 -7.64
N ASP A 81 0.77 -3.49 -7.14
CA ASP A 81 1.87 -4.43 -7.36
C ASP A 81 1.92 -4.82 -8.84
N GLN A 82 2.97 -4.37 -9.52
CA GLN A 82 3.20 -4.73 -10.91
C GLN A 82 4.22 -5.87 -11.09
N THR A 83 4.55 -6.60 -10.03
CA THR A 83 5.43 -7.76 -10.09
C THR A 83 4.77 -8.87 -10.91
N GLY A 84 5.51 -9.51 -11.79
CA GLY A 84 4.98 -10.60 -12.62
C GLY A 84 3.81 -10.14 -13.50
N VAL A 85 2.65 -10.74 -13.30
CA VAL A 85 1.41 -10.44 -14.05
C VAL A 85 0.87 -9.04 -13.82
N GLY A 86 1.17 -8.43 -12.68
CA GLY A 86 0.75 -7.08 -12.35
C GLY A 86 1.19 -6.04 -13.36
N ARG A 87 2.25 -6.31 -14.15
CA ARG A 87 2.68 -5.46 -15.24
C ARG A 87 1.62 -5.29 -16.33
N ALA A 88 0.98 -6.39 -16.75
CA ALA A 88 -0.08 -6.33 -17.75
C ALA A 88 -1.32 -5.61 -17.18
N VAL A 89 -1.66 -5.87 -15.91
CA VAL A 89 -2.77 -5.22 -15.22
C VAL A 89 -2.51 -3.72 -15.08
N TYR A 90 -1.28 -3.31 -14.79
CA TYR A 90 -0.87 -1.91 -14.72
C TYR A 90 -1.12 -1.18 -16.05
N ASP A 91 -0.68 -1.76 -17.18
CA ASP A 91 -0.88 -1.16 -18.49
C ASP A 91 -2.37 -1.07 -18.87
N MET A 92 -3.16 -2.07 -18.52
CA MET A 92 -4.62 -2.08 -18.72
C MET A 92 -5.32 -1.05 -17.82
N ALA A 93 -4.92 -0.93 -16.55
CA ALA A 93 -5.46 0.04 -15.59
C ALA A 93 -5.20 1.48 -16.06
N ARG A 94 -4.02 1.75 -16.60
CA ARG A 94 -3.71 3.06 -17.21
C ARG A 94 -4.60 3.38 -18.40
N LYS A 95 -4.84 2.41 -19.28
CA LYS A 95 -5.77 2.58 -20.42
C LYS A 95 -7.20 2.85 -19.93
N LYS A 96 -7.59 2.33 -18.76
CA LYS A 96 -8.89 2.62 -18.14
C LYS A 96 -8.95 4.00 -17.48
N GLY A 97 -7.80 4.67 -17.26
CA GLY A 97 -7.72 5.99 -16.63
C GLY A 97 -7.46 5.97 -15.12
N LEU A 98 -7.05 4.85 -14.55
CA LEU A 98 -6.71 4.76 -13.11
C LEU A 98 -5.40 5.44 -12.73
N ASN A 99 -4.44 5.52 -13.63
CA ASN A 99 -3.10 6.10 -13.43
C ASN A 99 -2.41 5.67 -12.12
N PRO A 100 -2.26 4.36 -11.84
CA PRO A 100 -1.67 3.91 -10.59
C PRO A 100 -0.17 4.21 -10.51
N VAL A 101 0.35 4.31 -9.28
CA VAL A 101 1.78 4.14 -9.01
C VAL A 101 2.06 2.64 -9.03
N GLY A 102 2.84 2.20 -10.01
CA GLY A 102 3.23 0.79 -10.13
C GLY A 102 4.44 0.47 -9.27
N LEU A 103 4.37 -0.57 -8.44
CA LEU A 103 5.48 -1.03 -7.62
C LEU A 103 5.93 -2.41 -8.07
N THR A 104 7.20 -2.57 -8.44
CA THR A 104 7.81 -3.89 -8.69
C THR A 104 8.63 -4.29 -7.48
N LEU A 105 8.22 -5.38 -6.82
CA LEU A 105 8.92 -5.94 -5.68
C LEU A 105 10.07 -6.85 -6.13
N HIS A 106 11.22 -6.77 -5.42
CA HIS A 106 12.38 -7.62 -5.69
C HIS A 106 13.16 -7.95 -4.41
N GLY A 107 14.11 -8.91 -4.51
CA GLY A 107 14.93 -9.37 -3.38
C GLY A 107 16.23 -8.59 -3.15
N GLY A 108 16.55 -7.60 -4.00
CA GLY A 108 17.78 -6.78 -3.86
C GLY A 108 17.65 -5.67 -2.82
N ASP A 109 18.60 -4.69 -2.84
CA ASP A 109 18.65 -3.62 -1.84
C ASP A 109 18.37 -2.22 -2.42
N ALA A 110 18.38 -2.06 -3.75
CA ALA A 110 18.26 -0.76 -4.39
C ALA A 110 16.83 -0.36 -4.70
N VAL A 111 16.51 0.91 -4.46
CA VAL A 111 15.24 1.54 -4.91
C VAL A 111 15.51 2.36 -6.16
N SER A 112 14.67 2.20 -7.18
CA SER A 112 14.74 3.01 -8.40
C SER A 112 13.37 3.47 -8.86
N TRP A 113 13.25 4.77 -9.21
CA TRP A 113 12.03 5.39 -9.71
C TRP A 113 12.09 5.58 -11.21
N ASP A 114 10.98 5.31 -11.88
CA ASP A 114 10.70 5.67 -13.28
C ASP A 114 9.55 6.68 -13.25
N GLU A 115 9.90 7.97 -13.23
CA GLU A 115 8.92 9.05 -13.08
C GLU A 115 7.99 9.16 -14.29
N ASP A 116 8.49 8.89 -15.51
CA ASP A 116 7.71 8.95 -16.75
C ASP A 116 6.57 7.92 -16.74
N ARG A 117 6.82 6.80 -16.09
CA ARG A 117 5.84 5.71 -15.98
C ARG A 117 5.09 5.69 -14.66
N MET A 118 5.38 6.61 -13.74
CA MET A 118 4.82 6.54 -12.38
C MET A 118 5.07 5.17 -11.74
N ALA A 119 6.29 4.64 -11.89
CA ALA A 119 6.63 3.30 -11.44
C ALA A 119 7.90 3.31 -10.57
N VAL A 120 7.98 2.36 -9.66
CA VAL A 120 9.13 2.18 -8.77
C VAL A 120 9.47 0.71 -8.62
N ARG A 121 10.76 0.42 -8.48
CA ARG A 121 11.28 -0.88 -8.07
C ARG A 121 11.80 -0.76 -6.66
N ALA A 122 11.35 -1.61 -5.76
CA ALA A 122 11.72 -1.56 -4.36
C ALA A 122 11.94 -2.96 -3.77
N PRO A 123 12.86 -3.11 -2.79
CA PRO A 123 13.03 -4.36 -2.06
C PRO A 123 11.74 -4.73 -1.31
N LYS A 124 11.27 -5.98 -1.46
CA LYS A 124 10.09 -6.48 -0.72
C LYS A 124 10.26 -6.29 0.78
N LYS A 125 11.48 -6.51 1.30
CA LYS A 125 11.82 -6.32 2.72
C LYS A 125 11.57 -4.89 3.20
N ASP A 126 11.91 -3.87 2.40
CA ASP A 126 11.75 -2.46 2.77
C ASP A 126 10.28 -2.05 2.77
N VAL A 127 9.51 -2.58 1.81
CA VAL A 127 8.08 -2.33 1.71
C VAL A 127 7.33 -2.90 2.92
N ILE A 128 7.58 -4.16 3.27
CA ILE A 128 6.96 -4.81 4.42
C ILE A 128 7.52 -4.22 5.73
N GLY A 129 8.84 -3.96 5.79
CA GLY A 129 9.48 -3.33 6.94
C GLY A 129 8.88 -1.96 7.28
N CYS A 130 8.53 -1.16 6.27
CA CYS A 130 7.81 0.10 6.46
C CYS A 130 6.49 -0.10 7.20
N PHE A 131 5.68 -1.07 6.78
CA PHE A 131 4.41 -1.38 7.47
C PHE A 131 4.64 -1.83 8.92
N VAL A 132 5.59 -2.75 9.14
CA VAL A 132 5.93 -3.24 10.49
C VAL A 132 6.32 -2.08 11.41
N VAL A 133 7.24 -1.22 10.97
CA VAL A 133 7.71 -0.07 11.76
C VAL A 133 6.57 0.90 12.07
N LEU A 134 5.76 1.26 11.06
CA LEU A 134 4.63 2.16 11.25
C LEU A 134 3.56 1.58 12.19
N ALA A 135 3.33 0.26 12.14
CA ALA A 135 2.43 -0.42 13.05
C ALA A 135 2.97 -0.43 14.49
N GLN A 136 4.26 -0.72 14.69
CA GLN A 136 4.92 -0.68 16.00
C GLN A 136 4.92 0.72 16.62
N CYS A 137 5.09 1.75 15.81
CA CYS A 137 5.01 3.15 16.26
C CYS A 137 3.55 3.63 16.49
N GLY A 138 2.53 2.77 16.33
CA GLY A 138 1.12 3.15 16.46
C GLY A 138 0.63 4.12 15.38
N SER A 139 1.40 4.28 14.31
CA SER A 139 1.07 5.17 13.18
C SER A 139 0.12 4.55 12.18
N VAL A 140 -0.15 3.24 12.25
CA VAL A 140 -1.17 2.55 11.46
C VAL A 140 -2.23 1.99 12.39
N LYS A 141 -3.48 2.31 12.09
CA LYS A 141 -4.65 1.80 12.80
C LYS A 141 -5.52 1.02 11.83
N ILE A 142 -6.08 -0.09 12.28
CA ILE A 142 -7.07 -0.85 11.53
C ILE A 142 -8.44 -0.49 12.09
N ALA A 143 -9.40 -0.14 11.23
CA ALA A 143 -10.75 0.18 11.65
C ALA A 143 -11.39 -1.02 12.37
N LYS A 144 -12.09 -0.75 13.47
CA LYS A 144 -12.74 -1.81 14.26
C LYS A 144 -13.82 -2.51 13.42
N GLY A 145 -13.81 -3.85 13.44
CA GLY A 145 -14.78 -4.67 12.71
C GLY A 145 -14.53 -4.71 11.19
N LEU A 146 -13.33 -4.32 10.73
CA LEU A 146 -12.97 -4.40 9.32
C LEU A 146 -12.92 -5.88 8.87
N PRO A 147 -13.61 -6.26 7.79
CA PRO A 147 -13.46 -7.59 7.19
C PRO A 147 -11.97 -7.90 6.93
N TYR A 148 -11.56 -9.13 7.16
CA TYR A 148 -10.16 -9.59 7.05
C TYR A 148 -9.15 -8.90 7.98
N GLY A 149 -9.56 -8.01 8.90
CA GLY A 149 -8.64 -7.32 9.81
C GLY A 149 -7.82 -8.27 10.68
N ASP A 150 -8.43 -9.31 11.22
CA ASP A 150 -7.76 -10.32 12.02
C ASP A 150 -6.78 -11.17 11.19
N ILE A 151 -7.15 -11.46 9.93
CA ILE A 151 -6.27 -12.20 9.00
C ILE A 151 -5.05 -11.34 8.64
N LEU A 152 -5.24 -10.06 8.33
CA LEU A 152 -4.15 -9.10 8.10
C LEU A 152 -3.17 -9.07 9.28
N LEU A 153 -3.69 -9.02 10.52
CA LEU A 153 -2.85 -9.04 11.72
C LEU A 153 -2.10 -10.36 11.88
N LYS A 154 -2.73 -11.48 11.54
CA LYS A 154 -2.08 -12.80 11.57
C LYS A 154 -0.95 -12.88 10.54
N GLU A 155 -1.19 -12.47 9.31
CA GLU A 155 -0.18 -12.39 8.24
C GLU A 155 0.99 -11.47 8.65
N LEU A 156 0.69 -10.27 9.16
CA LEU A 156 1.72 -9.31 9.59
C LEU A 156 2.59 -9.86 10.73
N ARG A 157 2.00 -10.58 11.69
CA ARG A 157 2.75 -11.24 12.79
C ARG A 157 3.68 -12.33 12.27
N ALA A 158 3.28 -13.06 11.23
CA ALA A 158 4.13 -14.07 10.61
C ALA A 158 5.42 -13.48 10.02
N TYR A 159 5.38 -12.24 9.52
CA TYR A 159 6.58 -11.51 9.10
C TYR A 159 7.44 -11.04 10.28
N GLN A 160 6.86 -10.62 11.39
CA GLN A 160 7.60 -10.15 12.57
C GLN A 160 8.40 -11.26 13.27
N ILE A 161 7.89 -12.48 13.29
CA ILE A 161 8.55 -13.63 13.94
C ILE A 161 9.87 -14.00 13.25
N ARG A 162 10.09 -13.57 12.01
CA ARG A 162 11.30 -13.87 11.23
C ARG A 162 12.38 -12.80 11.27
N PHE A 163 12.15 -11.70 11.96
CA PHE A 163 13.19 -10.73 12.25
C PHE A 163 14.11 -11.31 13.33
N ASN A 164 15.25 -11.88 12.94
CA ASN A 164 16.28 -12.34 13.86
C ASN A 164 17.23 -11.17 14.20
N PRO A 165 17.12 -10.57 15.40
CA PRO A 165 17.96 -9.42 15.76
C PRO A 165 19.44 -9.79 15.93
N ALA A 166 19.78 -11.09 16.04
CA ALA A 166 21.14 -11.54 16.29
C ALA A 166 22.04 -11.59 15.04
N THR A 167 21.46 -11.64 13.85
CA THR A 167 22.25 -11.80 12.61
C THR A 167 22.18 -10.59 11.68
N ALA A 168 21.38 -9.55 11.98
CA ALA A 168 21.04 -8.42 11.10
C ALA A 168 20.59 -8.86 9.67
N ASN A 169 20.51 -10.16 9.42
CA ASN A 169 20.02 -10.73 8.18
C ASN A 169 18.52 -10.92 8.27
N VAL A 170 17.81 -10.01 7.64
CA VAL A 170 16.37 -10.11 7.44
C VAL A 170 16.13 -11.09 6.29
N SER A 171 16.06 -12.39 6.59
CA SER A 171 15.57 -13.37 5.64
C SER A 171 14.04 -13.33 5.67
N PHE A 172 13.43 -12.59 4.76
CA PHE A 172 12.00 -12.68 4.47
C PHE A 172 11.75 -13.97 3.67
N GLY A 173 11.81 -15.10 4.33
CA GLY A 173 11.45 -16.38 3.77
C GLY A 173 10.04 -16.75 4.22
N ASN A 174 9.16 -17.08 3.29
CA ASN A 174 7.89 -17.72 3.59
C ASN A 174 8.17 -19.05 4.32
N GLY A 175 7.91 -19.13 5.63
CA GLY A 175 7.79 -20.45 6.27
C GLY A 175 6.50 -21.07 5.79
N ARG A 176 6.43 -22.38 5.81
CA ARG A 176 5.30 -23.21 5.35
C ARG A 176 3.91 -22.84 5.90
N GLU A 177 3.79 -21.80 6.76
CA GLU A 177 2.52 -21.38 7.37
C GLU A 177 1.98 -20.02 6.90
N ALA A 178 2.72 -19.25 6.06
CA ALA A 178 2.20 -18.06 5.43
C ALA A 178 1.95 -18.37 3.94
N GLU A 179 0.89 -19.11 3.68
CA GLU A 179 0.46 -19.46 2.32
C GLU A 179 0.03 -18.21 1.53
N HIS A 180 -0.37 -17.13 2.20
CA HIS A 180 -0.85 -15.90 1.58
C HIS A 180 -0.28 -14.67 2.28
N ASP A 181 0.17 -13.68 1.53
CA ASP A 181 0.62 -12.36 2.02
C ASP A 181 -0.04 -11.20 1.27
N ASP A 182 -1.10 -11.49 0.55
CA ASP A 182 -1.84 -10.56 -0.29
C ASP A 182 -2.43 -9.39 0.49
N LEU A 183 -2.98 -9.63 1.68
CA LEU A 183 -3.52 -8.56 2.53
C LEU A 183 -2.40 -7.67 3.07
N VAL A 184 -1.29 -8.26 3.51
CA VAL A 184 -0.13 -7.48 3.98
C VAL A 184 0.43 -6.62 2.86
N LEU A 185 0.60 -7.17 1.64
CA LEU A 185 1.13 -6.44 0.50
C LEU A 185 0.17 -5.32 0.07
N SER A 186 -1.13 -5.59 0.02
CA SER A 186 -2.11 -4.54 -0.31
C SER A 186 -2.04 -3.33 0.63
N VAL A 187 -1.66 -3.51 1.91
CA VAL A 187 -1.49 -2.42 2.88
C VAL A 187 -0.06 -1.85 2.86
N ALA A 188 0.96 -2.70 2.75
CA ALA A 188 2.36 -2.28 2.80
C ALA A 188 2.77 -1.40 1.62
N ILE A 189 2.31 -1.74 0.40
CA ILE A 189 2.62 -1.01 -0.84
C ILE A 189 2.20 0.47 -0.74
N PRO A 190 0.93 0.80 -0.45
CA PRO A 190 0.50 2.19 -0.35
C PRO A 190 1.13 2.93 0.84
N LEU A 191 1.42 2.27 1.96
CA LEU A 191 2.17 2.87 3.06
C LEU A 191 3.56 3.28 2.61
N TRP A 192 4.29 2.37 1.98
CA TRP A 192 5.65 2.61 1.50
C TRP A 192 5.67 3.74 0.45
N VAL A 193 4.75 3.73 -0.52
CA VAL A 193 4.62 4.80 -1.53
C VAL A 193 4.32 6.13 -0.84
N SER A 194 3.41 6.16 0.13
CA SER A 194 3.07 7.39 0.86
C SER A 194 4.26 7.97 1.61
N GLU A 195 5.08 7.14 2.26
CA GLU A 195 6.23 7.62 3.05
C GLU A 195 7.42 8.02 2.18
N ASN A 196 7.61 7.41 1.01
CA ASN A 196 8.76 7.67 0.14
C ASN A 196 8.50 8.73 -0.95
N ARG A 197 7.27 8.83 -1.46
CA ARG A 197 6.91 9.81 -2.49
C ARG A 197 6.29 11.08 -1.89
N TYR A 198 5.58 10.95 -0.76
CA TYR A 198 4.87 12.04 -0.09
C TYR A 198 5.26 12.11 1.38
N PRO A 199 6.55 12.38 1.69
CA PRO A 199 7.07 12.33 3.05
C PRO A 199 6.33 13.32 3.96
N ARG A 200 6.28 12.97 5.24
CA ARG A 200 5.69 13.84 6.27
C ARG A 200 6.56 15.06 6.46
N PRO A 201 5.98 16.23 6.76
CA PRO A 201 6.76 17.43 7.14
C PRO A 201 7.62 17.20 8.39
N ASN A 202 7.15 16.36 9.35
CA ASN A 202 7.88 15.91 10.53
C ASN A 202 7.73 14.39 10.69
N PRO A 203 8.72 13.60 10.28
CA PRO A 203 8.65 12.15 10.45
C PRO A 203 8.76 11.77 11.93
N VAL A 204 7.72 11.12 12.47
CA VAL A 204 7.70 10.58 13.84
C VAL A 204 8.67 9.40 13.96
N CYS A 205 8.97 8.71 12.87
CA CYS A 205 9.99 7.68 12.74
C CYS A 205 10.73 7.90 11.40
N ARG A 206 11.98 8.35 11.44
CA ARG A 206 12.87 8.26 10.28
C ARG A 206 13.34 6.81 10.19
N LEU A 207 12.91 6.08 9.17
CA LEU A 207 13.68 4.93 8.71
C LEU A 207 15.06 5.47 8.32
N VAL A 208 16.08 5.08 9.06
CA VAL A 208 17.46 5.50 8.77
C VAL A 208 17.81 4.86 7.43
N SER A 209 17.70 5.65 6.36
CA SER A 209 18.31 5.28 5.09
C SER A 209 19.81 5.33 5.32
N HIS A 210 20.48 4.21 5.49
CA HIS A 210 21.91 4.12 5.38
C HIS A 210 22.30 4.53 3.96
N ARG A 211 22.71 5.78 3.79
CA ARG A 211 23.55 6.14 2.64
C ARG A 211 24.94 5.58 2.97
N PRO A 212 25.49 4.70 2.15
CA PRO A 212 26.91 4.38 2.29
C PRO A 212 27.72 5.66 1.98
N TRP A 213 28.74 5.88 2.77
CA TRP A 213 29.79 6.88 2.60
C TRP A 213 30.58 6.57 1.32
#